data_68e05072d05b940a7de0e71a5866edd1
#
_entry.id   68e05072d05b940a7de0e71a5866edd1
#
_cell.length_a   1.000
_cell.length_b   1.000
_cell.length_c   1.000
_cell.angle_alpha   90.00
_cell.angle_beta   90.00
_cell.angle_gamma   90.00
#
_symmetry.space_group_name_H-M   'P 1'
#
loop_
_entity.id
_entity.type
_entity.pdbx_description
1 polymer ?
#
loop_
_entity_poly.entity_id
_entity_poly.type
_entity_poly.pdbx_seq_one_letter_code
_entity_poly.pdbx_strand_id
1 'polypeptide(L)'
;MVQAAIPVTPISAVTNPIPQQPQIIVGLIPCQNRYYLDMIWPIIQPGVLELANASEGEWTDFRAWSEIYGGTFQLYIVYANNDAPTKAGVNQEAFVEKLKDPGKDYVGFYIIQLLQTSVHVFAAWVKPEYRQSQVISKAGDFLEEQVKGMGAPYLSLATHPMFTDALIRRGYKQTTINFRKKLKA
;
A
#
# COMPACT_ATOMS: atom_id res chain seq x y z
N MET A 1 -3.58 38.64 63.05
CA MET A 1 -4.38 37.87 62.07
C MET A 1 -3.40 37.15 61.17
N VAL A 2 -3.31 35.83 61.31
CA VAL A 2 -2.38 34.98 60.49
C VAL A 2 -3.23 34.39 59.36
N GLN A 3 -2.88 34.72 58.14
CA GLN A 3 -3.54 34.25 56.95
C GLN A 3 -2.99 32.89 56.57
N ALA A 4 -3.80 31.82 56.65
CA ALA A 4 -3.43 30.48 56.31
C ALA A 4 -3.32 30.34 54.79
N ALA A 5 -2.16 29.90 54.30
CA ALA A 5 -1.93 29.60 52.90
C ALA A 5 -2.60 28.27 52.55
N ILE A 6 -3.42 28.28 51.48
CA ILE A 6 -4.08 27.10 50.92
C ILE A 6 -3.03 26.34 50.08
N PRO A 7 -2.82 25.06 50.32
CA PRO A 7 -1.87 24.27 49.49
C PRO A 7 -2.52 24.04 48.09
N VAL A 8 -1.85 24.50 47.05
CA VAL A 8 -2.21 24.21 45.66
C VAL A 8 -1.64 22.83 45.29
N THR A 9 -2.51 21.84 45.17
CA THR A 9 -2.15 20.54 44.69
C THR A 9 -1.80 20.63 43.19
N PRO A 10 -0.62 20.17 42.76
CA PRO A 10 -0.29 20.16 41.34
C PRO A 10 -1.21 19.19 40.58
N ILE A 11 -1.93 19.72 39.60
CA ILE A 11 -2.70 18.90 38.65
C ILE A 11 -1.71 18.11 37.82
N SER A 12 -1.60 16.82 38.10
CA SER A 12 -0.85 15.88 37.24
C SER A 12 -1.49 15.91 35.85
N ALA A 13 -0.82 16.47 34.88
CA ALA A 13 -1.21 16.41 33.49
C ALA A 13 -1.32 14.93 33.07
N VAL A 14 -2.53 14.43 32.92
CA VAL A 14 -2.78 13.13 32.29
C VAL A 14 -2.38 13.30 30.83
N THR A 15 -1.14 12.96 30.51
CA THR A 15 -0.68 12.80 29.13
C THR A 15 -1.38 11.57 28.57
N ASN A 16 -2.46 11.80 27.84
CA ASN A 16 -3.06 10.75 27.02
C ASN A 16 -1.94 10.19 26.11
N PRO A 17 -1.68 8.88 26.12
CA PRO A 17 -0.67 8.29 25.24
C PRO A 17 -1.06 8.64 23.78
N ILE A 18 -0.14 9.27 23.07
CA ILE A 18 -0.30 9.53 21.62
C ILE A 18 -0.54 8.17 20.99
N PRO A 19 -1.64 7.97 20.23
CA PRO A 19 -1.91 6.70 19.59
C PRO A 19 -0.69 6.31 18.75
N GLN A 20 -0.06 5.19 19.10
CA GLN A 20 1.07 4.67 18.33
C GLN A 20 0.57 4.35 16.91
N GLN A 21 1.19 4.96 15.91
CA GLN A 21 0.82 4.72 14.55
C GLN A 21 1.22 3.29 14.15
N PRO A 22 0.35 2.55 13.47
CA PRO A 22 0.64 1.19 13.05
C PRO A 22 1.88 1.15 12.15
N GLN A 23 2.76 0.18 12.39
CA GLN A 23 3.84 -0.13 11.47
C GLN A 23 3.25 -0.77 10.20
N ILE A 24 3.72 -0.35 9.05
CA ILE A 24 3.36 -0.98 7.78
C ILE A 24 4.42 -2.00 7.39
N ILE A 25 3.97 -3.22 7.15
CA ILE A 25 4.78 -4.31 6.61
C ILE A 25 4.36 -4.52 5.17
N VAL A 26 5.32 -4.50 4.27
CA VAL A 26 5.10 -4.77 2.84
C VAL A 26 5.97 -5.94 2.43
N GLY A 27 5.41 -6.88 1.72
CA GLY A 27 6.15 -8.03 1.25
C GLY A 27 5.75 -8.46 -0.16
N LEU A 28 6.73 -8.95 -0.90
CA LEU A 28 6.55 -9.54 -2.22
C LEU A 28 6.00 -10.96 -2.08
N ILE A 29 4.94 -11.27 -2.82
CA ILE A 29 4.50 -12.64 -3.04
C ILE A 29 5.32 -13.23 -4.18
N PRO A 30 6.13 -14.27 -3.93
CA PRO A 30 6.90 -14.90 -4.98
C PRO A 30 5.97 -15.51 -6.03
N CYS A 31 5.97 -14.97 -7.24
CA CYS A 31 5.13 -15.44 -8.35
C CYS A 31 5.38 -16.92 -8.72
N GLN A 32 6.59 -17.40 -8.47
CA GLN A 32 6.96 -18.80 -8.69
C GLN A 32 6.38 -19.75 -7.66
N ASN A 33 5.88 -19.26 -6.55
CA ASN A 33 5.27 -20.06 -5.49
C ASN A 33 3.74 -19.92 -5.55
N ARG A 34 3.13 -20.78 -6.37
CA ARG A 34 1.68 -20.87 -6.54
C ARG A 34 0.93 -20.98 -5.21
N TYR A 35 1.49 -21.69 -4.25
CA TYR A 35 0.88 -21.87 -2.94
C TYR A 35 0.56 -20.53 -2.23
N TYR A 36 1.49 -19.60 -2.25
CA TYR A 36 1.25 -18.27 -1.64
C TYR A 36 0.24 -17.45 -2.44
N LEU A 37 0.29 -17.53 -3.77
CA LEU A 37 -0.67 -16.82 -4.60
C LEU A 37 -2.08 -17.37 -4.40
N ASP A 38 -2.24 -18.68 -4.37
CA ASP A 38 -3.55 -19.34 -4.15
C ASP A 38 -4.10 -19.02 -2.75
N MET A 39 -3.25 -18.90 -1.72
CA MET A 39 -3.65 -18.49 -0.37
C MET A 39 -4.12 -17.06 -0.28
N ILE A 40 -3.40 -16.13 -0.92
CA ILE A 40 -3.69 -14.70 -0.80
C ILE A 40 -4.78 -14.23 -1.77
N TRP A 41 -4.98 -14.96 -2.87
CA TRP A 41 -5.89 -14.55 -3.92
C TRP A 41 -7.33 -14.28 -3.43
N PRO A 42 -7.97 -15.15 -2.66
CA PRO A 42 -9.33 -14.90 -2.14
C PRO A 42 -9.43 -13.62 -1.30
N ILE A 43 -8.33 -13.20 -0.68
CA ILE A 43 -8.28 -12.02 0.20
C ILE A 43 -8.15 -10.74 -0.60
N ILE A 44 -7.37 -10.77 -1.68
CA ILE A 44 -7.15 -9.60 -2.53
C ILE A 44 -8.19 -9.46 -3.64
N GLN A 45 -8.84 -10.55 -4.04
CA GLN A 45 -9.77 -10.59 -5.17
C GLN A 45 -10.86 -9.52 -5.10
N PRO A 46 -11.50 -9.20 -3.96
CA PRO A 46 -12.46 -8.11 -3.90
C PRO A 46 -11.89 -6.76 -4.36
N GLY A 47 -10.67 -6.44 -3.95
CA GLY A 47 -9.98 -5.23 -4.41
C GLY A 47 -9.59 -5.28 -5.89
N VAL A 48 -9.19 -6.45 -6.37
CA VAL A 48 -8.90 -6.67 -7.79
C VAL A 48 -10.15 -6.46 -8.64
N LEU A 49 -11.30 -6.97 -8.21
CA LEU A 49 -12.59 -6.77 -8.90
C LEU A 49 -13.04 -5.30 -8.88
N GLU A 50 -12.83 -4.59 -7.76
CA GLU A 50 -13.11 -3.15 -7.70
C GLU A 50 -12.31 -2.38 -8.76
N LEU A 51 -11.01 -2.67 -8.89
CA LEU A 51 -10.16 -2.06 -9.90
C LEU A 51 -10.53 -2.48 -11.32
N ALA A 52 -10.86 -3.76 -11.54
CA ALA A 52 -11.30 -4.28 -12.83
C ALA A 52 -12.57 -3.58 -13.31
N ASN A 53 -13.55 -3.41 -12.43
CA ASN A 53 -14.79 -2.69 -12.74
C ASN A 53 -14.51 -1.21 -13.05
N ALA A 54 -13.58 -0.57 -12.33
CA ALA A 54 -13.19 0.81 -12.61
C ALA A 54 -12.41 0.97 -13.92
N SER A 55 -11.81 -0.09 -14.44
CA SER A 55 -11.05 -0.09 -15.71
C SER A 55 -11.92 -0.21 -16.97
N GLU A 56 -13.25 -0.28 -16.81
CA GLU A 56 -14.19 -0.46 -17.92
C GLU A 56 -13.88 -1.68 -18.83
N GLY A 57 -13.36 -2.75 -18.23
CA GLY A 57 -13.08 -4.02 -18.92
C GLY A 57 -11.70 -4.12 -19.57
N GLU A 58 -10.82 -3.12 -19.41
CA GLU A 58 -9.42 -3.25 -19.85
C GLU A 58 -8.66 -4.29 -19.04
N TRP A 59 -9.09 -4.50 -17.82
CA TRP A 59 -8.47 -5.38 -16.87
C TRP A 59 -9.51 -6.31 -16.24
N THR A 60 -9.14 -7.56 -16.01
CA THR A 60 -10.00 -8.55 -15.36
C THR A 60 -9.22 -9.23 -14.23
N ASP A 61 -9.93 -9.80 -13.27
CA ASP A 61 -9.32 -10.57 -12.19
C ASP A 61 -8.53 -11.78 -12.73
N PHE A 62 -9.04 -12.45 -13.74
CA PHE A 62 -8.34 -13.56 -14.40
C PHE A 62 -7.04 -13.08 -15.06
N ARG A 63 -7.05 -11.94 -15.75
CA ARG A 63 -5.84 -11.38 -16.35
C ARG A 63 -4.83 -11.02 -15.28
N ALA A 64 -5.26 -10.36 -14.20
CA ALA A 64 -4.37 -10.04 -13.08
C ALA A 64 -3.71 -11.29 -12.51
N TRP A 65 -4.50 -12.31 -12.23
CA TRP A 65 -3.99 -13.57 -11.71
C TRP A 65 -2.99 -14.22 -12.66
N SER A 66 -3.31 -14.32 -13.96
CA SER A 66 -2.47 -14.97 -14.95
C SER A 66 -1.14 -14.23 -15.17
N GLU A 67 -1.15 -12.89 -15.17
CA GLU A 67 0.07 -12.09 -15.33
C GLU A 67 0.98 -12.15 -14.10
N ILE A 68 0.39 -12.20 -12.89
CA ILE A 68 1.16 -12.42 -11.65
C ILE A 68 1.73 -13.82 -11.62
N TYR A 69 0.92 -14.85 -11.95
CA TYR A 69 1.34 -16.23 -12.00
C TYR A 69 2.42 -16.48 -13.06
N GLY A 70 2.31 -15.81 -14.21
CA GLY A 70 3.29 -15.85 -15.29
C GLY A 70 4.57 -15.07 -15.01
N GLY A 71 4.63 -14.31 -13.92
CA GLY A 71 5.80 -13.51 -13.53
C GLY A 71 5.96 -12.19 -14.29
N THR A 72 5.01 -11.82 -15.14
CA THR A 72 4.98 -10.51 -15.82
C THR A 72 4.77 -9.38 -14.82
N PHE A 73 3.93 -9.63 -13.82
CA PHE A 73 3.67 -8.71 -12.71
C PHE A 73 4.17 -9.27 -11.39
N GLN A 74 4.58 -8.36 -10.51
CA GLN A 74 4.92 -8.67 -9.13
C GLN A 74 3.82 -8.14 -8.21
N LEU A 75 3.36 -9.00 -7.30
CA LEU A 75 2.33 -8.68 -6.31
C LEU A 75 2.97 -8.39 -4.96
N TYR A 76 2.69 -7.22 -4.41
CA TYR A 76 3.08 -6.85 -3.06
C TYR A 76 1.85 -6.71 -2.19
N ILE A 77 1.92 -7.27 -0.99
CA ILE A 77 0.85 -7.21 0.02
C ILE A 77 1.26 -6.26 1.13
N VAL A 78 0.30 -5.47 1.58
CA VAL A 78 0.47 -4.46 2.64
C VAL A 78 -0.31 -4.89 3.87
N TYR A 79 0.38 -4.98 5.00
CA TYR A 79 -0.18 -5.27 6.30
C TYR A 79 0.03 -4.11 7.27
N ALA A 80 -0.93 -3.89 8.20
CA ALA A 80 -0.72 -3.06 9.36
C ALA A 80 -0.22 -3.94 10.52
N ASN A 81 0.80 -3.50 11.23
CA ASN A 81 1.25 -4.15 12.45
C ASN A 81 1.12 -3.18 13.62
N ASN A 82 0.12 -3.42 14.47
CA ASN A 82 -0.14 -2.59 15.64
C ASN A 82 0.75 -2.95 16.84
N ASP A 83 1.41 -4.11 16.80
CA ASP A 83 2.11 -4.69 17.94
C ASP A 83 3.63 -4.48 17.90
N ALA A 84 4.18 -3.87 16.86
CA ALA A 84 5.63 -3.74 16.70
C ALA A 84 6.15 -2.35 17.06
N PRO A 85 7.29 -2.27 17.76
CA PRO A 85 7.98 -1.00 18.00
C PRO A 85 8.52 -0.43 16.69
N THR A 86 8.34 0.87 16.58
CA THR A 86 8.64 1.77 15.46
C THR A 86 10.04 1.61 14.85
N LYS A 87 10.26 0.66 13.96
CA LYS A 87 11.30 0.79 12.93
C LYS A 87 10.73 0.30 11.61
N ALA A 88 10.53 1.23 10.68
CA ALA A 88 10.22 0.90 9.31
C ALA A 88 11.38 0.09 8.71
N GLY A 89 11.13 -1.16 8.44
CA GLY A 89 12.07 -2.06 7.82
C GLY A 89 11.29 -3.26 7.29
N VAL A 90 11.61 -3.69 6.07
CA VAL A 90 11.11 -4.95 5.54
C VAL A 90 11.67 -6.05 6.42
N ASN A 91 10.88 -6.53 7.34
CA ASN A 91 11.21 -7.74 8.06
C ASN A 91 10.56 -8.90 7.30
N GLN A 92 11.37 -9.60 6.47
CA GLN A 92 10.90 -10.76 5.70
C GLN A 92 10.30 -11.84 6.62
N GLU A 93 10.85 -12.02 7.82
CA GLU A 93 10.34 -12.98 8.80
C GLU A 93 8.94 -12.57 9.27
N ALA A 94 8.74 -11.30 9.61
CA ALA A 94 7.43 -10.77 10.00
C ALA A 94 6.40 -10.88 8.85
N PHE A 95 6.85 -10.72 7.60
CA PHE A 95 5.99 -10.90 6.45
C PHE A 95 5.58 -12.37 6.27
N VAL A 96 6.51 -13.31 6.38
CA VAL A 96 6.23 -14.75 6.31
C VAL A 96 5.27 -15.17 7.43
N GLU A 97 5.42 -14.60 8.63
CA GLU A 97 4.50 -14.86 9.74
C GLU A 97 3.08 -14.37 9.42
N LYS A 98 2.93 -13.20 8.77
CA LYS A 98 1.62 -12.70 8.31
C LYS A 98 0.96 -13.61 7.27
N LEU A 99 1.74 -14.34 6.48
CA LEU A 99 1.19 -15.30 5.51
C LEU A 99 0.55 -16.54 6.15
N LYS A 100 0.74 -16.79 7.44
CA LYS A 100 0.05 -17.88 8.17
C LYS A 100 -1.43 -17.55 8.42
N ASP A 101 -1.76 -16.25 8.57
CA ASP A 101 -3.13 -15.75 8.63
C ASP A 101 -3.24 -14.50 7.75
N PRO A 102 -3.30 -14.70 6.42
CA PRO A 102 -3.10 -13.63 5.45
C PRO A 102 -4.25 -12.61 5.43
N GLY A 103 -5.41 -12.92 6.04
CA GLY A 103 -6.52 -11.98 6.21
C GLY A 103 -6.34 -11.02 7.37
N LYS A 104 -5.55 -11.41 8.37
CA LYS A 104 -5.33 -10.63 9.58
C LYS A 104 -4.43 -9.43 9.28
N ASP A 105 -4.88 -8.25 9.70
CA ASP A 105 -4.16 -6.97 9.52
C ASP A 105 -3.88 -6.59 8.04
N TYR A 106 -4.47 -7.29 7.09
CA TYR A 106 -4.37 -6.97 5.68
C TYR A 106 -4.98 -5.60 5.38
N VAL A 107 -4.22 -4.75 4.72
CA VAL A 107 -4.58 -3.36 4.41
C VAL A 107 -4.84 -3.16 2.93
N GLY A 108 -4.04 -3.79 2.08
CA GLY A 108 -4.13 -3.60 0.64
C GLY A 108 -3.01 -4.28 -0.12
N PHE A 109 -2.93 -3.99 -1.40
CA PHE A 109 -1.89 -4.51 -2.29
C PHE A 109 -1.49 -3.48 -3.33
N TYR A 110 -0.35 -3.72 -3.96
CA TYR A 110 -0.01 -3.12 -5.25
C TYR A 110 0.64 -4.15 -6.17
N ILE A 111 0.43 -3.93 -7.46
CA ILE A 111 0.95 -4.76 -8.54
C ILE A 111 1.88 -3.88 -9.36
N ILE A 112 3.10 -4.35 -9.56
CA ILE A 112 4.10 -3.65 -10.36
C ILE A 112 4.54 -4.48 -11.55
N GLN A 113 4.97 -3.79 -12.59
CA GLN A 113 5.64 -4.34 -13.75
C GLN A 113 7.06 -3.80 -13.81
N LEU A 114 8.04 -4.70 -13.91
CA LEU A 114 9.42 -4.31 -14.15
C LEU A 114 9.63 -4.10 -15.65
N LEU A 115 10.03 -2.89 -16.02
CA LEU A 115 10.41 -2.52 -17.37
C LEU A 115 11.92 -2.33 -17.44
N GLN A 116 12.51 -2.25 -18.64
CA GLN A 116 13.95 -2.14 -18.79
C GLN A 116 14.60 -0.96 -18.06
N THR A 117 13.89 0.17 -17.99
CA THR A 117 14.41 1.43 -17.42
C THR A 117 13.52 2.02 -16.35
N SER A 118 12.44 1.34 -15.99
CA SER A 118 11.48 1.86 -15.00
C SER A 118 10.72 0.74 -14.31
N VAL A 119 10.13 1.08 -13.17
CA VAL A 119 9.11 0.26 -12.53
C VAL A 119 7.76 0.95 -12.75
N HIS A 120 6.78 0.21 -13.23
CA HIS A 120 5.43 0.71 -13.44
C HIS A 120 4.48 0.14 -12.39
N VAL A 121 3.81 1.00 -11.64
CA VAL A 121 2.70 0.59 -10.77
C VAL A 121 1.48 0.41 -11.66
N PHE A 122 1.15 -0.84 -11.91
CA PHE A 122 0.03 -1.21 -12.75
C PHE A 122 -1.31 -1.05 -12.01
N ALA A 123 -1.35 -1.46 -10.74
CA ALA A 123 -2.52 -1.37 -9.91
C ALA A 123 -2.14 -1.17 -8.44
N ALA A 124 -2.93 -0.43 -7.70
CA ALA A 124 -2.82 -0.30 -6.26
C ALA A 124 -4.22 -0.19 -5.66
N TRP A 125 -4.46 -0.93 -4.59
CA TRP A 125 -5.71 -0.93 -3.88
C TRP A 125 -5.49 -0.97 -2.37
N VAL A 126 -6.31 -0.21 -1.66
CA VAL A 126 -6.30 -0.15 -0.18
C VAL A 126 -7.72 -0.29 0.30
N LYS A 127 -7.93 -1.08 1.34
CA LYS A 127 -9.23 -1.23 2.00
C LYS A 127 -9.83 0.13 2.33
N PRO A 128 -11.15 0.32 2.17
CA PRO A 128 -11.82 1.60 2.36
C PRO A 128 -11.50 2.27 3.70
N GLU A 129 -11.43 1.50 4.79
CA GLU A 129 -11.14 1.99 6.14
C GLU A 129 -9.73 2.59 6.31
N TYR A 130 -8.80 2.26 5.42
CA TYR A 130 -7.42 2.77 5.44
C TYR A 130 -7.15 3.88 4.42
N ARG A 131 -8.12 4.21 3.53
CA ARG A 131 -7.90 5.16 2.41
C ARG A 131 -7.55 6.57 2.87
N GLN A 132 -8.00 6.99 4.05
CA GLN A 132 -7.70 8.31 4.62
C GLN A 132 -6.54 8.27 5.64
N SER A 133 -5.92 7.10 5.83
CA SER A 133 -4.85 6.93 6.79
C SER A 133 -3.48 7.24 6.17
N GLN A 134 -2.46 7.37 7.02
CA GLN A 134 -1.07 7.50 6.58
C GLN A 134 -0.51 6.22 5.91
N VAL A 135 -1.27 5.14 5.90
CA VAL A 135 -0.89 3.86 5.30
C VAL A 135 -0.51 4.02 3.84
N ILE A 136 -1.32 4.76 3.07
CA ILE A 136 -1.07 4.99 1.63
C ILE A 136 0.26 5.72 1.44
N SER A 137 0.53 6.74 2.25
CA SER A 137 1.79 7.48 2.16
C SER A 137 2.99 6.58 2.48
N LYS A 138 2.93 5.83 3.58
CA LYS A 138 4.00 4.91 4.00
C LYS A 138 4.25 3.77 3.01
N ALA A 139 3.17 3.20 2.43
CA ALA A 139 3.31 2.20 1.38
C ALA A 139 3.97 2.78 0.12
N GLY A 140 3.64 4.03 -0.22
CA GLY A 140 4.29 4.75 -1.32
C GLY A 140 5.77 5.03 -1.05
N ASP A 141 6.13 5.48 0.15
CA ASP A 141 7.53 5.70 0.55
C ASP A 141 8.34 4.41 0.45
N PHE A 142 7.76 3.31 0.94
CA PHE A 142 8.37 1.99 0.83
C PHE A 142 8.59 1.58 -0.64
N LEU A 143 7.59 1.77 -1.50
CA LEU A 143 7.70 1.45 -2.92
C LEU A 143 8.80 2.26 -3.59
N GLU A 144 8.90 3.56 -3.31
CA GLU A 144 9.95 4.43 -3.83
C GLU A 144 11.35 3.96 -3.39
N GLU A 145 11.51 3.54 -2.13
CA GLU A 145 12.76 2.98 -1.64
C GLU A 145 13.13 1.66 -2.30
N GLN A 146 12.14 0.77 -2.49
CA GLN A 146 12.35 -0.49 -3.20
C GLN A 146 12.81 -0.26 -4.65
N VAL A 147 12.17 0.66 -5.36
CA VAL A 147 12.51 1.00 -6.75
C VAL A 147 13.92 1.57 -6.85
N LYS A 148 14.31 2.43 -5.90
CA LYS A 148 15.70 2.92 -5.77
C LYS A 148 16.68 1.77 -5.53
N GLY A 149 16.33 0.84 -4.62
CA GLY A 149 17.14 -0.35 -4.33
C GLY A 149 17.33 -1.29 -5.52
N MET A 150 16.36 -1.33 -6.43
CA MET A 150 16.45 -2.08 -7.69
C MET A 150 17.33 -1.38 -8.74
N GLY A 151 17.79 -0.15 -8.48
CA GLY A 151 18.57 0.67 -9.43
C GLY A 151 17.73 1.21 -10.59
N ALA A 152 16.41 1.15 -10.52
CA ALA A 152 15.54 1.70 -11.56
C ALA A 152 15.48 3.23 -11.46
N PRO A 153 15.79 3.97 -12.53
CA PRO A 153 15.83 5.44 -12.48
C PRO A 153 14.43 6.07 -12.43
N TYR A 154 13.39 5.34 -12.79
CA TYR A 154 12.04 5.88 -12.86
C TYR A 154 11.02 4.96 -12.21
N LEU A 155 10.09 5.56 -11.46
CA LEU A 155 8.83 4.98 -11.01
C LEU A 155 7.69 5.68 -11.74
N SER A 156 6.89 4.92 -12.46
CA SER A 156 5.73 5.42 -13.18
C SER A 156 4.43 4.79 -12.68
N LEU A 157 3.35 5.51 -12.80
CA LEU A 157 2.02 5.00 -12.44
C LEU A 157 0.95 5.70 -13.29
N ALA A 158 -0.15 5.00 -13.53
CA ALA A 158 -1.38 5.58 -14.03
C ALA A 158 -2.37 5.72 -12.85
N THR A 159 -3.04 6.84 -12.75
CA THR A 159 -3.96 7.11 -11.64
C THR A 159 -5.16 7.95 -12.06
N HIS A 160 -6.19 7.93 -11.25
CA HIS A 160 -7.35 8.81 -11.44
C HIS A 160 -6.93 10.27 -11.24
N PRO A 161 -7.46 11.23 -12.04
CA PRO A 161 -7.09 12.64 -11.97
C PRO A 161 -7.19 13.27 -10.57
N MET A 162 -8.08 12.78 -9.72
CA MET A 162 -8.24 13.27 -8.34
C MET A 162 -6.97 13.13 -7.48
N PHE A 163 -6.04 12.24 -7.85
CA PHE A 163 -4.79 12.04 -7.12
C PHE A 163 -3.62 12.85 -7.66
N THR A 164 -3.81 13.57 -8.79
CA THR A 164 -2.74 14.33 -9.47
C THR A 164 -2.02 15.29 -8.54
N ASP A 165 -2.76 16.11 -7.79
CA ASP A 165 -2.15 17.09 -6.88
C ASP A 165 -1.35 16.44 -5.74
N ALA A 166 -1.81 15.30 -5.24
CA ALA A 166 -1.11 14.55 -4.21
C ALA A 166 0.20 13.99 -4.73
N LEU A 167 0.23 13.50 -5.97
CA LEU A 167 1.43 12.98 -6.62
C LEU A 167 2.42 14.11 -6.95
N ILE A 168 1.94 15.25 -7.46
CA ILE A 168 2.79 16.41 -7.73
C ILE A 168 3.47 16.88 -6.43
N ARG A 169 2.76 16.94 -5.31
CA ARG A 169 3.35 17.29 -4.00
C ARG A 169 4.43 16.29 -3.55
N ARG A 170 4.37 15.05 -4.00
CA ARG A 170 5.41 14.02 -3.79
C ARG A 170 6.57 14.07 -4.79
N GLY A 171 6.56 15.02 -5.72
CA GLY A 171 7.63 15.22 -6.72
C GLY A 171 7.42 14.43 -8.02
N TYR A 172 6.26 13.80 -8.21
CA TYR A 172 5.94 13.17 -9.49
C TYR A 172 5.69 14.24 -10.54
N LYS A 173 6.13 13.95 -11.76
CA LYS A 173 5.87 14.80 -12.94
C LYS A 173 4.83 14.13 -13.82
N GLN A 174 3.80 14.86 -14.20
CA GLN A 174 2.85 14.37 -15.19
C GLN A 174 3.54 14.35 -16.57
N THR A 175 3.64 13.14 -17.15
CA THR A 175 4.33 12.94 -18.44
C THR A 175 3.37 12.61 -19.57
N THR A 176 2.18 12.09 -19.25
CA THR A 176 1.22 11.62 -20.25
C THR A 176 -0.19 12.00 -19.84
N ILE A 177 -1.01 12.42 -20.80
CA ILE A 177 -2.44 12.56 -20.69
C ILE A 177 -3.05 11.47 -21.57
N ASN A 178 -3.76 10.53 -20.98
CA ASN A 178 -4.45 9.48 -21.72
C ASN A 178 -5.85 9.95 -22.10
N PHE A 179 -6.20 9.85 -23.39
CA PHE A 179 -7.54 10.09 -23.90
C PHE A 179 -8.14 8.76 -24.33
N ARG A 180 -9.40 8.53 -23.95
CA ARG A 180 -10.15 7.36 -24.36
C ARG A 180 -11.46 7.79 -25.03
N LYS A 181 -11.82 7.11 -26.10
CA LYS A 181 -13.12 7.25 -26.74
C LYS A 181 -13.76 5.86 -26.84
N LYS A 182 -14.94 5.71 -26.27
CA LYS A 182 -15.77 4.51 -26.51
C LYS A 182 -16.29 4.55 -27.95
N LEU A 183 -15.92 3.57 -28.75
CA LEU A 183 -16.46 3.41 -30.07
C LEU A 183 -17.84 2.72 -29.94
N LYS A 184 -18.84 3.27 -30.62
CA LYS A 184 -20.13 2.59 -30.75
C LYS A 184 -19.94 1.39 -31.67
N ALA A 185 -20.41 0.23 -31.23
CA ALA A 185 -20.55 -0.96 -32.06
C ALA A 185 -21.61 -0.74 -33.10
#